data_47e8127484c2d2e654093c3c90a63df7
#
_entry.id   47e8127484c2d2e654093c3c90a63df7
#
_cell.length_a   1.000
_cell.length_b   1.000
_cell.length_c   1.000
_cell.angle_alpha   90.00
_cell.angle_beta   90.00
_cell.angle_gamma   90.00
#
_symmetry.space_group_name_H-M   'P 1'
#
loop_
_entity.id
_entity.type
_entity.pdbx_description
1 polymer ?
#
loop_
_entity_poly.entity_id
_entity_poly.type
_entity_poly.pdbx_seq_one_letter_code
_entity_poly.pdbx_strand_id
1 'polypeptide(L)'
;MVLYNFTTVKGVLSETGTTNDAKISYYGDMADKAITAYLVNVKDLPNPPIYTVDVLSLEELEDIKSFATQFAVGYFYKFESGDDQTIAEARINWEKWFKSKFQRPRFVTRGGEY
;
A
#
# COMPACT_ATOMS: atom_id res chain seq x y z
N MET A 1 -5.04 -0.84 -12.43
CA MET A 1 -3.93 0.15 -12.37
C MET A 1 -2.78 -0.41 -11.57
N VAL A 2 -1.57 -0.20 -12.02
CA VAL A 2 -0.39 -0.62 -11.31
C VAL A 2 0.00 0.47 -10.33
N LEU A 3 0.11 0.13 -9.06
CA LEU A 3 0.46 1.09 -8.01
C LEU A 3 1.94 1.07 -7.70
N TYR A 4 2.54 -0.11 -7.63
CA TYR A 4 3.95 -0.21 -7.30
C TYR A 4 4.81 0.29 -8.47
N ASN A 5 6.01 0.76 -8.15
CA ASN A 5 6.94 1.22 -9.17
C ASN A 5 8.03 0.16 -9.37
N PHE A 6 7.96 -0.54 -10.49
CA PHE A 6 8.88 -1.65 -10.79
C PHE A 6 10.33 -1.20 -10.72
N THR A 7 10.64 -0.06 -11.34
CA THR A 7 12.01 0.43 -11.38
C THR A 7 12.54 0.73 -9.97
N THR A 8 11.70 1.31 -9.13
CA THR A 8 12.09 1.63 -7.75
C THR A 8 12.31 0.35 -6.95
N VAL A 9 11.42 -0.63 -7.09
CA VAL A 9 11.58 -1.91 -6.38
C VAL A 9 12.90 -2.55 -6.80
N LYS A 10 13.14 -2.60 -8.10
CA LYS A 10 14.36 -3.19 -8.63
C LYS A 10 15.60 -2.48 -8.12
N GLY A 11 15.56 -1.15 -8.05
CA GLY A 11 16.67 -0.36 -7.51
C GLY A 11 16.93 -0.61 -6.04
N VAL A 12 15.86 -0.67 -5.23
CA VAL A 12 16.01 -0.95 -3.80
C VAL A 12 16.61 -2.34 -3.57
N LEU A 13 16.22 -3.30 -4.40
CA LEU A 13 16.76 -4.66 -4.29
C LEU A 13 18.15 -4.78 -4.90
N SER A 14 18.67 -3.72 -5.50
CA SER A 14 19.98 -3.71 -6.16
C SER A 14 20.09 -4.75 -7.28
N GLU A 15 18.99 -4.99 -7.97
CA GLU A 15 18.96 -5.93 -9.08
C GLU A 15 19.35 -5.22 -10.36
N THR A 16 20.35 -5.72 -11.06
CA THR A 16 20.82 -5.07 -12.28
C THR A 16 20.52 -5.86 -13.54
N GLY A 17 20.15 -7.13 -13.40
CA GLY A 17 19.81 -7.96 -14.55
C GLY A 17 18.32 -8.16 -14.65
N THR A 18 17.91 -9.14 -15.45
CA THR A 18 16.50 -9.44 -15.64
C THR A 18 16.08 -10.76 -14.99
N THR A 19 16.98 -11.41 -14.27
CA THR A 19 16.73 -12.73 -13.71
C THR A 19 15.52 -12.75 -12.78
N ASN A 20 15.35 -11.71 -11.97
CA ASN A 20 14.28 -11.65 -11.00
C ASN A 20 13.12 -10.75 -11.41
N ASP A 21 13.08 -10.30 -12.66
CA ASP A 21 12.03 -9.37 -13.10
C ASP A 21 10.64 -9.98 -12.93
N ALA A 22 10.48 -11.26 -13.27
CA ALA A 22 9.17 -11.92 -13.11
C ALA A 22 8.76 -12.00 -11.65
N LYS A 23 9.71 -12.25 -10.75
CA LYS A 23 9.42 -12.28 -9.32
C LYS A 23 9.04 -10.91 -8.79
N ILE A 24 9.75 -9.87 -9.23
CA ILE A 24 9.45 -8.50 -8.83
C ILE A 24 8.03 -8.14 -9.26
N SER A 25 7.65 -8.47 -10.50
CA SER A 25 6.29 -8.24 -10.98
C SER A 25 5.26 -9.02 -10.18
N TYR A 26 5.55 -10.25 -9.83
CA TYR A 26 4.65 -11.08 -9.06
C TYR A 26 4.40 -10.47 -7.67
N TYR A 27 5.45 -10.06 -6.98
CA TYR A 27 5.29 -9.46 -5.65
C TYR A 27 4.70 -8.05 -5.74
N GLY A 28 4.97 -7.34 -6.82
CA GLY A 28 4.32 -6.05 -7.07
C GLY A 28 2.83 -6.21 -7.25
N ASP A 29 2.39 -7.20 -8.01
CA ASP A 29 0.96 -7.46 -8.19
C ASP A 29 0.32 -7.86 -6.86
N MET A 30 1.02 -8.63 -6.03
CA MET A 30 0.54 -9.00 -4.72
C MET A 30 0.37 -7.76 -3.84
N ALA A 31 1.33 -6.83 -3.90
CA ALA A 31 1.26 -5.58 -3.16
C ALA A 31 0.08 -4.73 -3.60
N ASP A 32 -0.13 -4.61 -4.91
CA ASP A 32 -1.25 -3.85 -5.45
C ASP A 32 -2.57 -4.42 -4.97
N LYS A 33 -2.71 -5.74 -4.98
CA LYS A 33 -3.93 -6.39 -4.52
C LYS A 33 -4.16 -6.16 -3.03
N ALA A 34 -3.12 -6.23 -2.23
CA ALA A 34 -3.25 -6.02 -0.78
C ALA A 34 -3.69 -4.60 -0.47
N ILE A 35 -3.08 -3.62 -1.12
CA ILE A 35 -3.44 -2.22 -0.91
C ILE A 35 -4.87 -1.95 -1.40
N THR A 36 -5.22 -2.42 -2.58
CA THR A 36 -6.53 -2.21 -3.15
C THR A 36 -7.62 -2.86 -2.29
N ALA A 37 -7.38 -4.08 -1.82
CA ALA A 37 -8.34 -4.77 -0.96
C ALA A 37 -8.55 -4.01 0.34
N TYR A 38 -7.50 -3.45 0.90
CA TYR A 38 -7.62 -2.66 2.12
C TYR A 38 -8.48 -1.42 1.88
N LEU A 39 -8.28 -0.75 0.76
CA LEU A 39 -9.05 0.46 0.44
C LEU A 39 -10.54 0.19 0.29
N VAL A 40 -10.90 -0.95 -0.30
CA VAL A 40 -12.32 -1.23 -0.54
C VAL A 40 -13.00 -1.95 0.59
N ASN A 41 -12.27 -2.53 1.52
CA ASN A 41 -12.85 -3.34 2.58
C ASN A 41 -12.74 -2.73 3.97
N VAL A 42 -12.65 -1.41 4.06
CA VAL A 42 -12.56 -0.77 5.36
C VAL A 42 -13.94 -0.73 5.99
N LYS A 43 -14.10 -1.49 7.04
CA LYS A 43 -15.40 -1.70 7.65
C LYS A 43 -15.89 -0.55 8.51
N ASP A 44 -14.97 0.25 8.99
CA ASP A 44 -15.34 1.29 9.95
C ASP A 44 -15.81 2.58 9.29
N LEU A 45 -15.86 2.60 7.98
CA LEU A 45 -16.30 3.79 7.30
C LEU A 45 -17.78 3.70 7.00
N PRO A 46 -18.49 4.81 7.13
CA PRO A 46 -19.93 4.78 7.05
C PRO A 46 -20.40 4.38 5.66
N ASN A 47 -20.06 4.78 4.68
CA ASN A 47 -20.48 4.35 3.41
C ASN A 47 -19.34 3.65 2.81
N PRO A 48 -19.36 2.38 2.76
CA PRO A 48 -18.21 1.68 2.25
C PRO A 48 -17.81 2.30 0.99
N PRO A 49 -17.07 3.28 1.06
CA PRO A 49 -16.68 3.86 -0.10
C PRO A 49 -15.65 3.07 -0.51
N ILE A 50 -15.67 3.19 -1.33
CA ILE A 50 -14.83 2.82 -2.14
C ILE A 50 -13.84 3.83 -2.40
N TYR A 51 -12.81 3.77 -1.74
CA TYR A 51 -11.71 4.57 -2.07
C TYR A 51 -11.02 3.93 -3.25
N THR A 52 -11.65 3.99 -4.38
CA THR A 52 -10.98 3.59 -5.61
C THR A 52 -9.97 4.67 -5.94
N VAL A 53 -8.97 4.30 -6.71
CA VAL A 53 -7.93 5.27 -7.09
C VAL A 53 -8.52 6.49 -7.82
N ASP A 54 -9.72 6.36 -8.35
CA ASP A 54 -10.33 7.44 -9.12
C ASP A 54 -10.84 8.59 -8.26
N VAL A 55 -11.05 8.36 -6.96
CA VAL A 55 -11.58 9.41 -6.09
C VAL A 55 -10.51 9.97 -5.16
N LEU A 56 -9.27 9.55 -5.32
CA LEU A 56 -8.18 10.03 -4.48
C LEU A 56 -7.54 11.27 -5.07
N SER A 57 -7.03 12.14 -4.21
CA SER A 57 -6.25 13.27 -4.69
C SER A 57 -4.91 12.78 -5.24
N LEU A 58 -4.24 13.62 -6.00
CA LEU A 58 -2.92 13.26 -6.52
C LEU A 58 -1.93 12.97 -5.41
N GLU A 59 -1.97 13.76 -4.33
CA GLU A 59 -1.07 13.55 -3.20
C GLU A 59 -1.34 12.21 -2.53
N GLU A 60 -2.62 11.90 -2.31
CA GLU A 60 -2.99 10.62 -1.72
C GLU A 60 -2.57 9.45 -2.60
N LEU A 61 -2.75 9.60 -3.91
CA LEU A 61 -2.37 8.55 -4.84
C LEU A 61 -0.86 8.32 -4.84
N GLU A 62 -0.07 9.39 -4.77
CA GLU A 62 1.39 9.24 -4.70
C GLU A 62 1.83 8.53 -3.43
N ASP A 63 1.20 8.87 -2.31
CA ASP A 63 1.50 8.18 -1.04
C ASP A 63 1.15 6.71 -1.13
N ILE A 64 0.00 6.38 -1.71
CA ILE A 64 -0.42 4.99 -1.86
C ILE A 64 0.52 4.22 -2.76
N LYS A 65 0.98 4.83 -3.85
CA LYS A 65 1.96 4.21 -4.73
C LYS A 65 3.27 3.92 -3.98
N SER A 66 3.69 4.84 -3.13
CA SER A 66 4.87 4.63 -2.31
C SER A 66 4.71 3.43 -1.39
N PHE A 67 3.54 3.30 -0.75
CA PHE A 67 3.28 2.16 0.12
C PHE A 67 3.22 0.85 -0.67
N ALA A 68 2.60 0.86 -1.84
CA ALA A 68 2.57 -0.34 -2.67
C ALA A 68 3.98 -0.79 -3.05
N THR A 69 4.86 0.16 -3.35
CA THR A 69 6.25 -0.14 -3.65
C THR A 69 6.95 -0.74 -2.44
N GLN A 70 6.72 -0.19 -1.25
CA GLN A 70 7.30 -0.74 -0.01
C GLN A 70 6.78 -2.15 0.27
N PHE A 71 5.51 -2.40 0.02
CA PHE A 71 4.95 -3.73 0.18
C PHE A 71 5.58 -4.71 -0.80
N ALA A 72 5.81 -4.30 -2.05
CA ALA A 72 6.43 -5.17 -3.04
C ALA A 72 7.84 -5.58 -2.60
N VAL A 73 8.63 -4.63 -2.12
CA VAL A 73 9.97 -4.91 -1.59
C VAL A 73 9.86 -5.86 -0.39
N GLY A 74 8.92 -5.60 0.50
CA GLY A 74 8.74 -6.41 1.70
C GLY A 74 8.34 -7.84 1.36
N TYR A 75 7.43 -8.04 0.41
CA TYR A 75 7.06 -9.38 -0.02
C TYR A 75 8.22 -10.11 -0.67
N PHE A 76 9.02 -9.40 -1.46
CA PHE A 76 10.19 -10.01 -2.07
C PHE A 76 11.13 -10.56 -0.99
N TYR A 77 11.46 -9.75 0.01
CA TYR A 77 12.32 -10.21 1.10
C TYR A 77 11.70 -11.35 1.89
N LYS A 78 10.41 -11.26 2.17
CA LYS A 78 9.74 -12.27 2.96
C LYS A 78 9.76 -13.63 2.27
N PHE A 79 9.41 -13.67 1.00
CA PHE A 79 9.23 -14.95 0.32
C PHE A 79 10.51 -15.47 -0.33
N GLU A 80 11.45 -14.59 -0.63
CA GLU A 80 12.72 -15.02 -1.22
C GLU A 80 13.82 -15.24 -0.18
N SER A 81 13.78 -14.54 0.94
CA SER A 81 14.86 -14.61 1.94
C SER A 81 14.39 -14.96 3.35
N GLY A 82 13.10 -15.08 3.56
CA GLY A 82 12.57 -15.37 4.88
C GLY A 82 12.61 -14.20 5.85
N ASP A 83 12.88 -12.99 5.37
CA ASP A 83 12.97 -11.80 6.20
C ASP A 83 11.67 -11.03 6.09
N ASP A 84 10.84 -11.05 7.13
CA ASP A 84 9.53 -10.42 7.12
C ASP A 84 9.50 -9.06 7.82
N GLN A 85 10.63 -8.52 8.20
CA GLN A 85 10.66 -7.23 8.90
C GLN A 85 10.20 -6.08 8.01
N THR A 86 10.64 -6.05 6.77
CA THR A 86 10.30 -4.95 5.86
C THR A 86 8.79 -4.88 5.61
N ILE A 87 8.15 -6.03 5.37
CA ILE A 87 6.70 -6.03 5.14
C ILE A 87 5.94 -5.69 6.41
N ALA A 88 6.42 -6.11 7.58
CA ALA A 88 5.77 -5.79 8.83
C ALA A 88 5.80 -4.28 9.09
N GLU A 89 6.94 -3.65 8.86
CA GLU A 89 7.07 -2.20 9.02
C GLU A 89 6.22 -1.44 8.00
N ALA A 90 6.19 -1.92 6.77
CA ALA A 90 5.38 -1.30 5.74
C ALA A 90 3.89 -1.34 6.10
N ARG A 91 3.42 -2.45 6.66
CA ARG A 91 2.04 -2.57 7.09
C ARG A 91 1.70 -1.61 8.22
N ILE A 92 2.58 -1.47 9.20
CA ILE A 92 2.37 -0.55 10.31
C ILE A 92 2.26 0.88 9.80
N ASN A 93 3.18 1.26 8.93
CA ASN A 93 3.18 2.61 8.38
C ASN A 93 1.97 2.87 7.51
N TRP A 94 1.57 1.89 6.72
CA TRP A 94 0.38 1.98 5.88
C TRP A 94 -0.88 2.18 6.73
N GLU A 95 -1.04 1.41 7.78
CA GLU A 95 -2.21 1.53 8.63
C GLU A 95 -2.27 2.87 9.36
N LYS A 96 -1.14 3.35 9.83
CA LYS A 96 -1.08 4.67 10.46
C LYS A 96 -1.50 5.76 9.49
N TRP A 97 -0.96 5.71 8.29
CA TRP A 97 -1.29 6.70 7.28
C TRP A 97 -2.76 6.65 6.93
N PHE A 98 -3.28 5.45 6.71
CA PHE A 98 -4.67 5.26 6.31
C PHE A 98 -5.63 5.79 7.38
N LYS A 99 -5.39 5.46 8.63
CA LYS A 99 -6.24 5.94 9.72
C LYS A 99 -6.17 7.45 9.84
N SER A 100 -5.00 8.02 9.67
CA SER A 100 -4.82 9.45 9.71
C SER A 100 -5.60 10.17 8.62
N LYS A 101 -5.63 9.59 7.42
CA LYS A 101 -6.24 10.27 6.26
C LYS A 101 -7.73 10.01 6.13
N PHE A 102 -8.21 8.82 6.47
CA PHE A 102 -9.56 8.42 6.10
C PHE A 102 -10.48 8.09 7.26
N GLN A 103 -9.97 7.79 8.44
CA GLN A 103 -10.81 7.39 9.55
C GLN A 103 -10.96 8.47 10.60
N ARG A 104 -9.96 9.28 10.78
CA ARG A 104 -9.91 10.27 11.82
C ARG A 104 -11.10 11.22 11.87
N PRO A 105 -11.54 11.81 10.80
CA PRO A 105 -12.50 12.90 10.87
C PRO A 105 -13.86 12.52 11.38
N ARG A 106 -14.19 11.27 11.36
CA ARG A 106 -15.51 10.87 11.74
C ARG A 106 -15.86 11.17 13.16
N PHE A 107 -14.89 11.25 14.00
CA PHE A 107 -15.15 11.42 15.38
C PHE A 107 -15.35 12.83 15.77
N VAL A 108 -15.20 13.70 14.91
CA VAL A 108 -15.24 15.05 15.22
C VAL A 108 -16.58 15.57 15.07
N THR A 109 -17.31 14.92 14.60
CA THR A 109 -18.52 15.49 14.33
C THR A 109 -19.59 15.14 15.27
N ARG A 110 -19.71 15.26 15.81
CA ARG A 110 -20.42 14.88 16.06
C ARG A 110 -20.85 15.07 16.59
N GLY A 111 -20.66 15.48 16.69
CA GLY A 111 -20.81 15.55 16.77
C GLY A 111 -21.04 15.71 17.06
N GLY A 112 -20.87 16.11 17.35
CA GLY A 112 -20.63 16.12 17.25
C GLY A 112 -20.58 16.28 17.32
N GLU A 113 -20.26 16.50 17.23
CA GLU A 113 -19.75 16.45 16.87
C GLU A 113 -19.74 16.27 16.87
N TYR A 114 -20.12 16.74 17.50
CA TYR A 114 -19.69 16.50 17.11
C TYR A 114 -19.78 16.53 17.21
#